data_6d671ed2e9ad9953c47ed2cdf34cfd55
#
_entry.id   6d671ed2e9ad9953c47ed2cdf34cfd55
#
_cell.length_a   1.000
_cell.length_b   1.000
_cell.length_c   1.000
_cell.angle_alpha   90.00
_cell.angle_beta   90.00
_cell.angle_gamma   90.00
#
_symmetry.space_group_name_H-M   'P 1'
#
loop_
_entity.id
_entity.type
_entity.pdbx_description
1 polymer ?
#
loop_
_entity_poly.entity_id
_entity_poly.type
_entity_poly.pdbx_seq_one_letter_code
_entity_poly.pdbx_strand_id
1 'polypeptide(L)'
;MPRYSFGDIVVDREARRVTRNGELLSIPERHLGVLLELLARREAIVSKDSLIEAVWQDVAVTDNSLEQAVSALRRLLGAGPDGQPYIQTVPRQGYRFAGSVTTVAARFSDGVLEELLAPHRAWVEGRAALETLERDQIVRARRVFEGVLEHTADHAPAHIGLANACVMHYEMTRADERPDVAALEAATQHSREACRLAPDYGEAWATLGFVLDRTGRSIDALAASRRAVSLEPDNWRHHFRLAYVGWGEERLRAAHRTLALLPGFPLAHWLIATVHVARQALAEADRQLALGITSLSNQSGGTSRFSAVALHWLQGLIRLACGDTEAALDAFERELASEGDGHLYGRECCANTWYAIGALRMQQGDRDSAAAAFREALARVAGHPPGRLGLAVLAATDVPATPPASATSVDGALGHAVALACAGKHSDAARIVDQALAVAPPGNAGWLIPVEPMLQVSSHPDIWASALTRLRTRAA
;
A
#
# COMPACT_ATOMS: atom_id res chain seq x y z
N MET A 1 -2.48 -28.89 18.24
CA MET A 1 -3.74 -28.15 18.46
C MET A 1 -4.93 -29.02 18.06
N PRO A 2 -6.14 -28.79 18.57
CA PRO A 2 -7.24 -29.71 18.32
C PRO A 2 -7.67 -29.70 16.86
N ARG A 3 -7.73 -30.87 16.24
CA ARG A 3 -8.57 -31.14 15.09
C ARG A 3 -10.00 -31.28 15.57
N TYR A 4 -10.90 -30.53 14.97
CA TYR A 4 -12.33 -30.65 15.24
C TYR A 4 -12.95 -31.60 14.21
N SER A 5 -13.67 -32.61 14.67
CA SER A 5 -14.42 -33.52 13.82
C SER A 5 -15.88 -33.52 14.23
N PHE A 6 -16.76 -33.31 13.25
CA PHE A 6 -18.21 -33.36 13.44
C PHE A 6 -18.89 -33.82 12.14
N GLY A 7 -19.81 -34.76 12.24
CA GLY A 7 -20.39 -35.41 11.07
C GLY A 7 -19.33 -36.02 10.16
N ASP A 8 -19.36 -35.63 8.89
CA ASP A 8 -18.41 -36.01 7.84
C ASP A 8 -17.29 -34.96 7.62
N ILE A 9 -17.23 -33.94 8.50
CA ILE A 9 -16.33 -32.78 8.38
C ILE A 9 -15.19 -32.86 9.41
N VAL A 10 -13.99 -32.59 8.92
CA VAL A 10 -12.80 -32.40 9.76
C VAL A 10 -12.24 -31.01 9.51
N VAL A 11 -12.10 -30.23 10.59
CA VAL A 11 -11.49 -28.91 10.58
C VAL A 11 -10.12 -29.01 11.24
N ASP A 12 -9.10 -28.82 10.45
CA ASP A 12 -7.74 -28.70 10.91
C ASP A 12 -7.44 -27.22 11.14
N ARG A 13 -7.41 -26.81 12.41
CA ARG A 13 -7.21 -25.41 12.79
C ARG A 13 -5.83 -24.90 12.38
N GLU A 14 -4.86 -25.78 12.42
CA GLU A 14 -3.45 -25.43 12.18
C GLU A 14 -3.14 -25.31 10.70
N ALA A 15 -3.48 -26.35 9.94
CA ALA A 15 -3.35 -26.32 8.49
C ALA A 15 -4.37 -25.37 7.82
N ARG A 16 -5.27 -24.75 8.63
CA ARG A 16 -6.39 -23.93 8.16
C ARG A 16 -7.15 -24.58 7.01
N ARG A 17 -7.41 -25.89 7.17
CA ARG A 17 -8.06 -26.75 6.17
C ARG A 17 -9.34 -27.33 6.74
N VAL A 18 -10.34 -27.37 5.88
CA VAL A 18 -11.58 -28.08 6.17
C VAL A 18 -11.77 -29.15 5.12
N THR A 19 -12.04 -30.38 5.54
CA THR A 19 -12.29 -31.49 4.63
C THR A 19 -13.65 -32.12 4.92
N ARG A 20 -14.32 -32.62 3.89
CA ARG A 20 -15.50 -33.43 3.99
C ARG A 20 -15.22 -34.80 3.35
N ASN A 21 -15.35 -35.88 4.09
CA ASN A 21 -15.00 -37.25 3.65
C ASN A 21 -13.56 -37.32 3.07
N GLY A 22 -12.63 -36.49 3.55
CA GLY A 22 -11.26 -36.42 3.07
C GLY A 22 -11.02 -35.47 1.88
N GLU A 23 -12.08 -34.95 1.25
CA GLU A 23 -11.97 -33.95 0.18
C GLU A 23 -11.88 -32.53 0.74
N LEU A 24 -10.97 -31.70 0.20
CA LEU A 24 -10.75 -30.33 0.65
C LEU A 24 -11.94 -29.45 0.30
N LEU A 25 -12.47 -28.73 1.29
CA LEU A 25 -13.48 -27.70 1.09
C LEU A 25 -12.81 -26.33 0.98
N SER A 26 -13.11 -25.60 -0.09
CA SER A 26 -12.66 -24.21 -0.26
C SER A 26 -13.49 -23.27 0.62
N ILE A 27 -12.87 -22.67 1.62
CA ILE A 27 -13.51 -21.74 2.55
C ILE A 27 -12.70 -20.44 2.59
N PRO A 28 -13.32 -19.27 2.32
CA PRO A 28 -12.68 -17.99 2.49
C PRO A 28 -12.15 -17.81 3.92
N GLU A 29 -10.99 -17.23 4.05
CA GLU A 29 -10.22 -17.11 5.31
C GLU A 29 -11.05 -16.57 6.49
N ARG A 30 -11.86 -15.54 6.27
CA ARG A 30 -12.75 -14.96 7.30
C ARG A 30 -13.87 -15.89 7.71
N HIS A 31 -14.44 -16.63 6.75
CA HIS A 31 -15.45 -17.63 7.05
C HIS A 31 -14.85 -18.75 7.89
N LEU A 32 -13.64 -19.19 7.55
CA LEU A 32 -12.89 -20.15 8.36
C LEU A 32 -12.60 -19.59 9.77
N GLY A 33 -12.21 -18.31 9.88
CA GLY A 33 -12.04 -17.63 11.16
C GLY A 33 -13.30 -17.70 12.03
N VAL A 34 -14.47 -17.37 11.48
CA VAL A 34 -15.75 -17.47 12.19
C VAL A 34 -16.03 -18.92 12.63
N LEU A 35 -15.80 -19.91 11.76
CA LEU A 35 -15.97 -21.31 12.10
C LEU A 35 -15.05 -21.74 13.24
N LEU A 36 -13.77 -21.35 13.20
CA LEU A 36 -12.79 -21.68 14.21
C LEU A 36 -13.11 -21.04 15.58
N GLU A 37 -13.60 -19.82 15.61
CA GLU A 37 -14.05 -19.16 16.86
C GLU A 37 -15.27 -19.86 17.45
N LEU A 38 -16.24 -20.24 16.61
CA LEU A 38 -17.41 -20.99 17.07
C LEU A 38 -17.05 -22.39 17.57
N LEU A 39 -16.11 -23.08 16.91
CA LEU A 39 -15.61 -24.39 17.35
C LEU A 39 -14.78 -24.31 18.61
N ALA A 40 -14.00 -23.25 18.79
CA ALA A 40 -13.20 -23.03 20.00
C ALA A 40 -14.08 -22.81 21.24
N ARG A 41 -15.23 -22.16 21.06
CA ARG A 41 -16.22 -21.84 22.12
C ARG A 41 -17.50 -22.66 21.97
N ARG A 42 -17.34 -23.89 21.47
CA ARG A 42 -18.48 -24.83 21.28
C ARG A 42 -19.34 -24.90 22.53
N GLU A 43 -20.66 -25.08 22.33
CA GLU A 43 -21.70 -25.06 23.34
C GLU A 43 -22.01 -23.69 23.95
N ALA A 44 -21.08 -22.73 23.86
CA ALA A 44 -21.32 -21.36 24.29
C ALA A 44 -21.91 -20.51 23.15
N ILE A 45 -22.69 -19.50 23.55
CA ILE A 45 -23.15 -18.46 22.64
C ILE A 45 -22.03 -17.44 22.45
N VAL A 46 -21.66 -17.18 21.22
CA VAL A 46 -20.67 -16.14 20.86
C VAL A 46 -21.41 -14.94 20.30
N SER A 47 -21.24 -13.78 20.91
CA SER A 47 -21.88 -12.54 20.46
C SER A 47 -21.38 -12.13 19.06
N LYS A 48 -22.21 -11.36 18.34
CA LYS A 48 -21.81 -10.83 17.04
C LYS A 48 -20.54 -9.96 17.16
N ASP A 49 -20.50 -9.09 18.14
CA ASP A 49 -19.35 -8.20 18.40
C ASP A 49 -18.07 -9.01 18.67
N SER A 50 -18.13 -10.06 19.49
CA SER A 50 -16.97 -10.94 19.75
C SER A 50 -16.48 -11.67 18.50
N LEU A 51 -17.38 -12.08 17.60
CA LEU A 51 -16.99 -12.71 16.34
C LEU A 51 -16.38 -11.69 15.37
N ILE A 52 -16.94 -10.50 15.32
CA ILE A 52 -16.41 -9.40 14.49
C ILE A 52 -15.03 -9.00 15.00
N GLU A 53 -14.88 -8.78 16.28
CA GLU A 53 -13.59 -8.43 16.91
C GLU A 53 -12.52 -9.50 16.67
N ALA A 54 -12.88 -10.77 16.83
CA ALA A 54 -11.93 -11.88 16.67
C ALA A 54 -11.48 -12.11 15.22
N VAL A 55 -12.35 -11.87 14.24
CA VAL A 55 -12.12 -12.25 12.84
C VAL A 55 -11.82 -11.05 11.95
N TRP A 56 -12.33 -9.86 12.31
CA TRP A 56 -12.14 -8.61 11.56
C TRP A 56 -11.41 -7.55 12.39
N GLN A 57 -10.36 -7.93 13.12
CA GLN A 57 -9.61 -7.10 14.08
C GLN A 57 -9.25 -5.68 13.59
N ASP A 58 -9.24 -5.48 12.26
CA ASP A 58 -8.76 -4.26 11.62
C ASP A 58 -9.76 -3.62 10.65
N VAL A 59 -11.04 -4.01 10.72
CA VAL A 59 -12.05 -3.55 9.76
C VAL A 59 -13.33 -3.19 10.50
N ALA A 60 -13.81 -1.98 10.29
CA ALA A 60 -15.19 -1.66 10.64
C ALA A 60 -16.11 -2.42 9.66
N VAL A 61 -16.67 -3.52 10.11
CA VAL A 61 -17.66 -4.29 9.35
C VAL A 61 -19.03 -4.10 9.96
N THR A 62 -20.04 -4.16 9.09
CA THR A 62 -21.43 -4.21 9.52
C THR A 62 -21.81 -5.64 9.87
N ASP A 63 -22.85 -5.81 10.68
CA ASP A 63 -23.49 -7.11 10.98
C ASP A 63 -23.74 -7.96 9.73
N ASN A 64 -23.98 -7.32 8.59
CA ASN A 64 -24.25 -7.98 7.31
C ASN A 64 -23.09 -8.86 6.83
N SER A 65 -21.82 -8.43 7.04
CA SER A 65 -20.65 -9.25 6.64
C SER A 65 -20.53 -10.53 7.46
N LEU A 66 -20.82 -10.47 8.75
CA LEU A 66 -20.88 -11.65 9.62
C LEU A 66 -22.04 -12.56 9.23
N GLU A 67 -23.21 -12.01 8.93
CA GLU A 67 -24.40 -12.76 8.52
C GLU A 67 -24.20 -13.49 7.20
N GLN A 68 -23.52 -12.85 6.24
CA GLN A 68 -23.11 -13.48 4.99
C GLN A 68 -22.12 -14.62 5.22
N ALA A 69 -21.11 -14.43 6.07
CA ALA A 69 -20.15 -15.48 6.42
C ALA A 69 -20.86 -16.70 7.07
N VAL A 70 -21.76 -16.46 8.02
CA VAL A 70 -22.54 -17.52 8.67
C VAL A 70 -23.47 -18.22 7.66
N SER A 71 -24.11 -17.49 6.75
CA SER A 71 -24.96 -18.05 5.71
C SER A 71 -24.17 -18.95 4.74
N ALA A 72 -22.99 -18.51 4.33
CA ALA A 72 -22.09 -19.29 3.49
C ALA A 72 -21.61 -20.57 4.21
N LEU A 73 -21.20 -20.44 5.47
CA LEU A 73 -20.80 -21.59 6.29
C LEU A 73 -21.95 -22.60 6.44
N ARG A 74 -23.18 -22.16 6.70
CA ARG A 74 -24.34 -23.06 6.79
C ARG A 74 -24.58 -23.87 5.50
N ARG A 75 -24.45 -23.19 4.34
CA ARG A 75 -24.58 -23.91 3.04
C ARG A 75 -23.45 -24.91 2.85
N LEU A 76 -22.22 -24.52 3.24
CA LEU A 76 -21.05 -25.36 3.07
C LEU A 76 -21.04 -26.54 4.02
N LEU A 77 -21.38 -26.36 5.30
CA LEU A 77 -21.34 -27.40 6.33
C LEU A 77 -22.56 -28.32 6.28
N GLY A 78 -23.70 -27.83 5.77
CA GLY A 78 -24.94 -28.59 5.73
C GLY A 78 -25.64 -28.69 7.09
N ALA A 79 -26.46 -29.76 7.25
CA ALA A 79 -27.17 -30.05 8.48
C ALA A 79 -26.53 -31.21 9.25
N GLY A 80 -26.65 -31.17 10.56
CA GLY A 80 -26.24 -32.27 11.43
C GLY A 80 -27.13 -33.48 11.32
N PRO A 81 -26.81 -34.56 12.07
CA PRO A 81 -27.60 -35.79 12.08
C PRO A 81 -29.06 -35.60 12.54
N ASP A 82 -29.33 -34.54 13.29
CA ASP A 82 -30.64 -34.13 13.77
C ASP A 82 -31.41 -33.24 12.76
N GLY A 83 -30.87 -33.04 11.56
CA GLY A 83 -31.44 -32.19 10.52
C GLY A 83 -31.34 -30.69 10.77
N GLN A 84 -30.70 -30.28 11.86
CA GLN A 84 -30.49 -28.87 12.18
C GLN A 84 -29.13 -28.37 11.67
N PRO A 85 -28.98 -27.07 11.31
CA PRO A 85 -27.68 -26.51 10.91
C PRO A 85 -26.68 -26.53 12.08
N TYR A 86 -25.43 -26.87 11.80
CA TYR A 86 -24.33 -26.85 12.78
C TYR A 86 -24.15 -25.50 13.44
N ILE A 87 -24.44 -24.40 12.74
CA ILE A 87 -24.37 -23.05 13.30
C ILE A 87 -25.77 -22.53 13.51
N GLN A 88 -26.16 -22.37 14.76
CA GLN A 88 -27.48 -21.86 15.15
C GLN A 88 -27.45 -20.38 15.49
N THR A 89 -28.50 -19.64 15.12
CA THR A 89 -28.70 -18.27 15.57
C THR A 89 -29.43 -18.28 16.90
N VAL A 90 -28.89 -17.59 17.90
CA VAL A 90 -29.55 -17.31 19.15
C VAL A 90 -30.05 -15.88 19.11
N PRO A 91 -31.38 -15.63 19.02
CA PRO A 91 -31.96 -14.31 18.84
C PRO A 91 -31.44 -13.31 19.89
N ARG A 92 -30.97 -12.16 19.43
CA ARG A 92 -30.42 -11.06 20.25
C ARG A 92 -29.12 -11.37 21.01
N GLN A 93 -28.55 -12.57 20.88
CA GLN A 93 -27.34 -12.96 21.61
C GLN A 93 -26.17 -13.28 20.70
N GLY A 94 -26.39 -13.83 19.51
CA GLY A 94 -25.32 -14.17 18.55
C GLY A 94 -25.48 -15.54 17.92
N TYR A 95 -24.37 -16.28 17.82
CA TYR A 95 -24.29 -17.58 17.19
C TYR A 95 -23.71 -18.63 18.13
N ARG A 96 -24.11 -19.90 17.91
CA ARG A 96 -23.61 -21.07 18.65
C ARG A 96 -23.33 -22.21 17.68
N PHE A 97 -22.25 -22.96 17.92
CA PHE A 97 -22.03 -24.24 17.26
C PHE A 97 -22.77 -25.33 18.03
N ALA A 98 -23.69 -26.04 17.34
CA ALA A 98 -24.63 -26.96 17.97
C ALA A 98 -24.33 -28.44 17.67
N GLY A 99 -23.32 -28.75 16.85
CA GLY A 99 -22.94 -30.12 16.55
C GLY A 99 -22.08 -30.78 17.62
N SER A 100 -22.22 -32.11 17.79
CA SER A 100 -21.29 -32.88 18.61
C SER A 100 -19.91 -32.85 17.98
N VAL A 101 -18.92 -32.22 18.66
CA VAL A 101 -17.57 -32.07 18.18
C VAL A 101 -16.63 -33.00 18.94
N THR A 102 -16.03 -33.93 18.22
CA THR A 102 -14.93 -34.72 18.77
C THR A 102 -13.62 -33.96 18.59
N THR A 103 -12.92 -33.73 19.69
CA THR A 103 -11.60 -33.10 19.64
C THR A 103 -10.54 -34.19 19.75
N VAL A 104 -9.79 -34.40 18.69
CA VAL A 104 -8.59 -35.23 18.76
C VAL A 104 -7.49 -34.35 19.35
N ALA A 105 -7.32 -34.43 20.66
CA ALA A 105 -6.14 -33.86 21.31
C ALA A 105 -4.95 -34.72 20.92
N ALA A 106 -4.13 -34.26 19.98
CA ALA A 106 -2.80 -34.81 19.83
C ALA A 106 -2.05 -34.53 21.17
N ARG A 107 -1.68 -35.58 21.87
CA ARG A 107 -0.71 -35.47 22.98
C ARG A 107 0.64 -35.23 22.34
N PHE A 108 0.92 -34.00 21.98
CA PHE A 108 2.25 -33.58 21.54
C PHE A 108 3.07 -33.24 22.79
N SER A 109 4.36 -33.59 22.79
CA SER A 109 5.33 -33.02 23.75
C SER A 109 5.38 -31.51 23.52
N ASP A 110 5.68 -30.70 24.53
CA ASP A 110 5.72 -29.23 24.43
C ASP A 110 6.56 -28.77 23.24
N GLY A 111 7.65 -29.47 22.89
CA GLY A 111 8.46 -29.17 21.72
C GLY A 111 7.76 -29.38 20.36
N VAL A 112 6.98 -30.47 20.24
CA VAL A 112 6.22 -30.74 18.99
C VAL A 112 5.08 -29.71 18.80
N LEU A 113 4.42 -29.31 19.90
CA LEU A 113 3.41 -28.27 19.86
C LEU A 113 4.02 -26.91 19.45
N GLU A 114 5.19 -26.59 19.97
CA GLU A 114 5.93 -25.38 19.64
C GLU A 114 6.30 -25.34 18.15
N GLU A 115 6.82 -26.43 17.62
CA GLU A 115 7.17 -26.59 16.20
C GLU A 115 5.95 -26.45 15.28
N LEU A 116 4.82 -27.02 15.67
CA LEU A 116 3.55 -26.91 14.94
C LEU A 116 2.97 -25.49 14.93
N LEU A 117 3.19 -24.71 16.00
CA LEU A 117 2.71 -23.34 16.14
C LEU A 117 3.65 -22.30 15.50
N ALA A 118 4.92 -22.66 15.30
CA ALA A 118 5.93 -21.75 14.80
C ALA A 118 5.54 -21.02 13.48
N PRO A 119 4.99 -21.69 12.44
CA PRO A 119 4.58 -21.01 11.22
C PRO A 119 3.46 -19.98 11.43
N HIS A 120 2.51 -20.28 12.31
CA HIS A 120 1.42 -19.36 12.62
C HIS A 120 1.91 -18.14 13.40
N ARG A 121 2.76 -18.34 14.40
CA ARG A 121 3.39 -17.22 15.14
C ARG A 121 4.22 -16.35 14.21
N ALA A 122 5.04 -16.97 13.38
CA ALA A 122 5.84 -16.27 12.38
C ALA A 122 4.98 -15.42 11.43
N TRP A 123 3.83 -15.94 11.00
CA TRP A 123 2.88 -15.18 10.18
C TRP A 123 2.35 -13.95 10.92
N VAL A 124 1.87 -14.11 12.16
CA VAL A 124 1.33 -12.99 12.95
C VAL A 124 2.43 -11.96 13.25
N GLU A 125 3.58 -12.41 13.72
CA GLU A 125 4.71 -11.55 14.08
C GLU A 125 5.29 -10.84 12.84
N GLY A 126 5.56 -11.57 11.78
CA GLY A 126 6.13 -11.02 10.56
C GLY A 126 5.20 -10.03 9.88
N ARG A 127 3.90 -10.32 9.87
CA ARG A 127 2.89 -9.40 9.32
C ARG A 127 2.78 -8.11 10.13
N ALA A 128 2.71 -8.22 11.47
CA ALA A 128 2.69 -7.04 12.33
C ALA A 128 3.94 -6.17 12.13
N ALA A 129 5.11 -6.79 11.99
CA ALA A 129 6.35 -6.09 11.70
C ALA A 129 6.32 -5.36 10.34
N LEU A 130 5.76 -5.96 9.29
CA LEU A 130 5.63 -5.30 7.98
C LEU A 130 4.63 -4.13 8.00
N GLU A 131 3.60 -4.19 8.83
CA GLU A 131 2.57 -3.14 8.94
C GLU A 131 3.10 -1.86 9.59
N THR A 132 4.21 -1.92 10.35
CA THR A 132 4.86 -0.72 10.91
C THR A 132 5.47 0.17 9.85
N LEU A 133 5.85 -0.39 8.70
CA LEU A 133 6.65 0.26 7.66
C LEU A 133 8.02 0.77 8.17
N GLU A 134 8.50 0.25 9.29
CA GLU A 134 9.81 0.57 9.84
C GLU A 134 10.89 -0.33 9.23
N ARG A 135 12.01 0.27 8.87
CA ARG A 135 13.12 -0.42 8.16
C ARG A 135 13.64 -1.64 8.90
N ASP A 136 13.88 -1.52 10.20
CA ASP A 136 14.40 -2.62 11.00
C ASP A 136 13.39 -3.76 11.16
N GLN A 137 12.12 -3.42 11.28
CA GLN A 137 11.03 -4.40 11.37
C GLN A 137 10.83 -5.16 10.05
N ILE A 138 11.01 -4.50 8.90
CA ILE A 138 10.97 -5.15 7.59
C ILE A 138 12.10 -6.19 7.46
N VAL A 139 13.33 -5.84 7.89
CA VAL A 139 14.47 -6.76 7.89
C VAL A 139 14.22 -7.95 8.84
N ARG A 140 13.62 -7.69 10.00
CA ARG A 140 13.24 -8.74 10.94
C ARG A 140 12.18 -9.67 10.36
N ALA A 141 11.13 -9.13 9.78
CA ALA A 141 10.06 -9.91 9.15
C ALA A 141 10.59 -10.84 8.04
N ARG A 142 11.53 -10.36 7.23
CA ARG A 142 12.19 -11.17 6.21
C ARG A 142 12.80 -12.43 6.79
N ARG A 143 13.63 -12.30 7.86
CA ARG A 143 14.28 -13.45 8.52
C ARG A 143 13.27 -14.43 9.13
N VAL A 144 12.19 -13.91 9.68
CA VAL A 144 11.11 -14.73 10.26
C VAL A 144 10.49 -15.63 9.18
N PHE A 145 10.16 -15.08 8.02
CA PHE A 145 9.55 -15.84 6.92
C PHE A 145 10.55 -16.78 6.22
N GLU A 146 11.82 -16.39 6.08
CA GLU A 146 12.90 -17.26 5.60
C GLU A 146 13.00 -18.51 6.46
N GLY A 147 13.02 -18.35 7.81
CA GLY A 147 13.08 -19.47 8.74
C GLY A 147 11.87 -20.41 8.64
N VAL A 148 10.68 -19.93 8.34
CA VAL A 148 9.51 -20.81 8.10
C VAL A 148 9.70 -21.63 6.84
N LEU A 149 10.20 -21.04 5.76
CA LEU A 149 10.37 -21.74 4.47
C LEU A 149 11.52 -22.75 4.49
N GLU A 150 12.52 -22.59 5.35
CA GLU A 150 13.55 -23.61 5.59
C GLU A 150 12.97 -24.95 6.08
N HIS A 151 11.86 -24.90 6.85
CA HIS A 151 11.23 -26.08 7.41
C HIS A 151 9.97 -26.52 6.63
N THR A 152 9.30 -25.58 5.97
CA THR A 152 8.05 -25.83 5.26
C THR A 152 8.02 -25.04 3.95
N ALA A 153 8.65 -25.62 2.91
CA ALA A 153 8.83 -24.97 1.61
C ALA A 153 7.51 -24.60 0.90
N ASP A 154 6.43 -25.35 1.14
CA ASP A 154 5.12 -25.12 0.50
C ASP A 154 4.16 -24.27 1.35
N HIS A 155 4.68 -23.43 2.25
CA HIS A 155 3.85 -22.62 3.13
C HIS A 155 3.47 -21.28 2.45
N ALA A 156 2.30 -21.23 1.81
CA ALA A 156 1.84 -20.06 1.04
C ALA A 156 1.85 -18.74 1.84
N PRO A 157 1.38 -18.66 3.12
CA PRO A 157 1.49 -17.42 3.90
C PRO A 157 2.91 -16.94 4.11
N ALA A 158 3.90 -17.85 4.29
CA ALA A 158 5.30 -17.44 4.43
C ALA A 158 5.86 -16.89 3.11
N HIS A 159 5.50 -17.49 1.97
CA HIS A 159 5.83 -16.91 0.66
C HIS A 159 5.24 -15.52 0.47
N ILE A 160 3.99 -15.28 0.87
CA ILE A 160 3.36 -13.95 0.85
C ILE A 160 4.15 -12.97 1.73
N GLY A 161 4.44 -13.38 2.96
CA GLY A 161 5.19 -12.56 3.91
C GLY A 161 6.58 -12.20 3.40
N LEU A 162 7.30 -13.19 2.86
CA LEU A 162 8.64 -12.99 2.32
C LEU A 162 8.62 -12.13 1.05
N ALA A 163 7.64 -12.30 0.16
CA ALA A 163 7.46 -11.44 -1.01
C ALA A 163 7.23 -9.97 -0.60
N ASN A 164 6.38 -9.72 0.40
CA ASN A 164 6.17 -8.38 0.93
C ASN A 164 7.43 -7.81 1.59
N ALA A 165 8.14 -8.60 2.40
CA ALA A 165 9.39 -8.17 3.03
C ALA A 165 10.47 -7.81 1.98
N CYS A 166 10.61 -8.63 0.94
CA CYS A 166 11.57 -8.41 -0.14
C CYS A 166 11.23 -7.18 -0.98
N VAL A 167 9.95 -6.97 -1.36
CA VAL A 167 9.57 -5.78 -2.12
C VAL A 167 9.71 -4.52 -1.29
N MET A 168 9.39 -4.54 0.01
CA MET A 168 9.63 -3.42 0.90
C MET A 168 11.13 -3.14 1.10
N HIS A 169 11.96 -4.18 1.13
CA HIS A 169 13.41 -4.01 1.14
C HIS A 169 13.93 -3.33 -0.13
N TYR A 170 13.44 -3.72 -1.31
CA TYR A 170 13.71 -2.99 -2.55
C TYR A 170 13.27 -1.53 -2.47
N GLU A 171 12.06 -1.27 -1.96
CA GLU A 171 11.55 0.12 -1.79
C GLU A 171 12.44 0.98 -0.87
N MET A 172 13.11 0.40 0.13
CA MET A 172 14.09 1.13 0.96
C MET A 172 15.32 1.60 0.19
N THR A 173 15.65 0.94 -0.91
CA THR A 173 16.89 1.18 -1.68
C THR A 173 16.62 1.72 -3.08
N ARG A 174 15.38 1.77 -3.55
CA ARG A 174 15.02 2.13 -4.93
C ARG A 174 15.53 3.50 -5.40
N ALA A 175 15.70 4.42 -4.47
CA ALA A 175 16.20 5.77 -4.74
C ALA A 175 17.74 5.89 -4.55
N ASP A 176 18.41 4.82 -4.14
CA ASP A 176 19.87 4.79 -4.00
C ASP A 176 20.54 4.64 -5.38
N GLU A 177 21.84 4.91 -5.46
CA GLU A 177 22.61 4.71 -6.68
C GLU A 177 22.65 3.25 -7.15
N ARG A 178 22.46 2.31 -6.22
CA ARG A 178 22.43 0.86 -6.46
C ARG A 178 21.23 0.25 -5.74
N PRO A 179 20.05 0.27 -6.36
CA PRO A 179 18.88 -0.41 -5.81
C PRO A 179 19.12 -1.91 -5.64
N ASP A 180 18.55 -2.50 -4.60
CA ASP A 180 18.59 -3.96 -4.40
C ASP A 180 17.61 -4.68 -5.34
N VAL A 181 17.99 -4.81 -6.61
CA VAL A 181 17.18 -5.49 -7.64
C VAL A 181 16.99 -6.97 -7.30
N ALA A 182 17.95 -7.62 -6.63
CA ALA A 182 17.84 -9.01 -6.22
C ALA A 182 16.68 -9.22 -5.23
N ALA A 183 16.43 -8.26 -4.34
CA ALA A 183 15.25 -8.30 -3.47
C ALA A 183 13.94 -8.24 -4.27
N LEU A 184 13.86 -7.43 -5.34
CA LEU A 184 12.68 -7.36 -6.20
C LEU A 184 12.49 -8.66 -7.02
N GLU A 185 13.54 -9.29 -7.46
CA GLU A 185 13.50 -10.60 -8.13
C GLU A 185 13.00 -11.69 -7.18
N ALA A 186 13.52 -11.74 -5.95
CA ALA A 186 13.06 -12.66 -4.92
C ALA A 186 11.56 -12.42 -4.59
N ALA A 187 11.14 -11.17 -4.44
CA ALA A 187 9.73 -10.82 -4.25
C ALA A 187 8.84 -11.37 -5.38
N THR A 188 9.33 -11.27 -6.63
CA THR A 188 8.61 -11.77 -7.81
C THR A 188 8.48 -13.31 -7.78
N GLN A 189 9.51 -14.02 -7.40
CA GLN A 189 9.50 -15.49 -7.30
C GLN A 189 8.53 -15.94 -6.21
N HIS A 190 8.65 -15.38 -4.99
CA HIS A 190 7.82 -15.77 -3.86
C HIS A 190 6.35 -15.40 -4.05
N SER A 191 6.03 -14.23 -4.64
CA SER A 191 4.65 -13.86 -4.91
C SER A 191 3.97 -14.76 -5.93
N ARG A 192 4.69 -15.23 -6.97
CA ARG A 192 4.17 -16.20 -7.92
C ARG A 192 3.97 -17.56 -7.28
N GLU A 193 4.90 -18.00 -6.46
CA GLU A 193 4.79 -19.27 -5.75
C GLU A 193 3.62 -19.25 -4.77
N ALA A 194 3.38 -18.15 -4.06
CA ALA A 194 2.21 -17.97 -3.21
C ALA A 194 0.89 -18.12 -4.00
N CYS A 195 0.79 -17.51 -5.19
CA CYS A 195 -0.39 -17.67 -6.05
C CYS A 195 -0.55 -19.11 -6.59
N ARG A 196 0.55 -19.84 -6.83
CA ARG A 196 0.52 -21.23 -7.25
C ARG A 196 0.01 -22.14 -6.13
N LEU A 197 0.48 -21.91 -4.90
CA LEU A 197 0.13 -22.71 -3.72
C LEU A 197 -1.29 -22.41 -3.22
N ALA A 198 -1.75 -21.15 -3.33
CA ALA A 198 -3.04 -20.69 -2.82
C ALA A 198 -3.76 -19.79 -3.84
N PRO A 199 -4.27 -20.34 -4.97
CA PRO A 199 -4.84 -19.56 -6.08
C PRO A 199 -6.14 -18.80 -5.72
N ASP A 200 -6.82 -19.21 -4.65
CA ASP A 200 -8.05 -18.59 -4.16
C ASP A 200 -7.81 -17.68 -2.94
N TYR A 201 -6.56 -17.40 -2.60
CA TYR A 201 -6.21 -16.52 -1.50
C TYR A 201 -5.91 -15.11 -2.02
N GLY A 202 -6.80 -14.15 -1.72
CA GLY A 202 -6.72 -12.78 -2.25
C GLY A 202 -5.43 -12.06 -1.92
N GLU A 203 -4.84 -12.30 -0.73
CA GLU A 203 -3.59 -11.65 -0.32
C GLU A 203 -2.39 -12.05 -1.19
N ALA A 204 -2.37 -13.29 -1.72
CA ALA A 204 -1.33 -13.72 -2.67
C ALA A 204 -1.38 -12.88 -3.96
N TRP A 205 -2.56 -12.69 -4.51
CA TRP A 205 -2.78 -11.88 -5.71
C TRP A 205 -2.53 -10.38 -5.48
N ALA A 206 -2.92 -9.86 -4.31
CA ALA A 206 -2.65 -8.47 -3.95
C ALA A 206 -1.13 -8.20 -3.83
N THR A 207 -0.39 -9.14 -3.24
CA THR A 207 1.07 -9.07 -3.15
C THR A 207 1.71 -9.17 -4.53
N LEU A 208 1.28 -10.11 -5.36
CA LEU A 208 1.76 -10.23 -6.74
C LEU A 208 1.51 -8.95 -7.54
N GLY A 209 0.32 -8.34 -7.41
CA GLY A 209 -0.02 -7.09 -8.07
C GLY A 209 0.94 -5.96 -7.70
N PHE A 210 1.22 -5.79 -6.42
CA PHE A 210 2.16 -4.77 -5.95
C PHE A 210 3.60 -5.02 -6.46
N VAL A 211 4.08 -6.25 -6.42
CA VAL A 211 5.41 -6.62 -6.91
C VAL A 211 5.52 -6.40 -8.43
N LEU A 212 4.51 -6.80 -9.20
CA LEU A 212 4.50 -6.60 -10.65
C LEU A 212 4.53 -5.12 -11.05
N ASP A 213 3.86 -4.26 -10.28
CA ASP A 213 3.92 -2.82 -10.51
C ASP A 213 5.35 -2.29 -10.34
N ARG A 214 6.07 -2.75 -9.31
CA ARG A 214 7.49 -2.37 -9.10
C ARG A 214 8.42 -2.86 -10.22
N THR A 215 8.05 -3.92 -10.93
CA THR A 215 8.80 -4.41 -12.11
C THR A 215 8.39 -3.73 -13.43
N GLY A 216 7.51 -2.72 -13.39
CA GLY A 216 7.00 -2.02 -14.58
C GLY A 216 5.93 -2.78 -15.37
N ARG A 217 5.44 -3.93 -14.87
CA ARG A 217 4.39 -4.75 -15.51
C ARG A 217 2.98 -4.28 -15.10
N SER A 218 2.66 -3.02 -15.39
CA SER A 218 1.46 -2.36 -14.88
C SER A 218 0.14 -3.04 -15.27
N ILE A 219 0.04 -3.61 -16.48
CA ILE A 219 -1.17 -4.33 -16.93
C ILE A 219 -1.40 -5.58 -16.09
N ASP A 220 -0.37 -6.38 -15.89
CA ASP A 220 -0.44 -7.62 -15.09
C ASP A 220 -0.66 -7.30 -13.59
N ALA A 221 -0.02 -6.24 -13.11
CA ALA A 221 -0.19 -5.72 -11.75
C ALA A 221 -1.65 -5.36 -11.45
N LEU A 222 -2.28 -4.66 -12.40
CA LEU A 222 -3.69 -4.27 -12.29
C LEU A 222 -4.62 -5.50 -12.34
N ALA A 223 -4.35 -6.44 -13.23
CA ALA A 223 -5.12 -7.69 -13.33
C ALA A 223 -5.03 -8.51 -12.03
N ALA A 224 -3.84 -8.67 -11.45
CA ALA A 224 -3.64 -9.36 -10.18
C ALA A 224 -4.35 -8.66 -9.02
N SER A 225 -4.23 -7.33 -8.93
CA SER A 225 -4.91 -6.54 -7.88
C SER A 225 -6.44 -6.62 -7.98
N ARG A 226 -7.00 -6.60 -9.20
CA ARG A 226 -8.44 -6.83 -9.43
C ARG A 226 -8.88 -8.24 -9.03
N ARG A 227 -8.04 -9.25 -9.29
CA ARG A 227 -8.30 -10.62 -8.86
C ARG A 227 -8.36 -10.71 -7.34
N ALA A 228 -7.44 -10.07 -6.61
CA ALA A 228 -7.47 -10.01 -5.16
C ALA A 228 -8.78 -9.43 -4.62
N VAL A 229 -9.23 -8.29 -5.16
CA VAL A 229 -10.51 -7.66 -4.79
C VAL A 229 -11.69 -8.57 -5.12
N SER A 230 -11.66 -9.30 -6.23
CA SER A 230 -12.74 -10.22 -6.60
C SER A 230 -12.87 -11.44 -5.66
N LEU A 231 -11.75 -11.89 -5.09
CA LEU A 231 -11.71 -12.98 -4.14
C LEU A 231 -12.16 -12.55 -2.73
N GLU A 232 -11.75 -11.35 -2.31
CA GLU A 232 -12.05 -10.81 -0.98
C GLU A 232 -12.52 -9.35 -1.07
N PRO A 233 -13.79 -9.10 -1.48
CA PRO A 233 -14.28 -7.74 -1.79
C PRO A 233 -14.43 -6.81 -0.58
N ASP A 234 -14.43 -7.36 0.63
CA ASP A 234 -14.50 -6.59 1.87
C ASP A 234 -13.15 -6.43 2.57
N ASN A 235 -12.04 -6.79 1.90
CA ASN A 235 -10.70 -6.59 2.42
C ASN A 235 -10.16 -5.23 1.98
N TRP A 236 -10.09 -4.25 2.91
CA TRP A 236 -9.58 -2.91 2.63
C TRP A 236 -8.16 -2.90 2.06
N ARG A 237 -7.30 -3.85 2.45
CA ARG A 237 -5.91 -3.94 1.97
C ARG A 237 -5.85 -4.21 0.47
N HIS A 238 -6.77 -5.02 -0.06
CA HIS A 238 -6.82 -5.31 -1.49
C HIS A 238 -7.28 -4.10 -2.28
N HIS A 239 -8.26 -3.34 -1.78
CA HIS A 239 -8.67 -2.09 -2.38
C HIS A 239 -7.56 -1.03 -2.31
N PHE A 240 -6.84 -0.94 -1.20
CA PHE A 240 -5.68 -0.06 -1.09
C PHE A 240 -4.58 -0.43 -2.10
N ARG A 241 -4.23 -1.72 -2.23
CA ARG A 241 -3.26 -2.19 -3.23
C ARG A 241 -3.74 -1.90 -4.66
N LEU A 242 -5.03 -2.10 -4.96
CA LEU A 242 -5.63 -1.73 -6.23
C LEU A 242 -5.56 -0.21 -6.47
N ALA A 243 -5.84 0.61 -5.46
CA ALA A 243 -5.71 2.06 -5.56
C ALA A 243 -4.25 2.48 -5.80
N TYR A 244 -3.29 1.78 -5.20
CA TYR A 244 -1.88 2.07 -5.36
C TYR A 244 -1.37 1.79 -6.78
N VAL A 245 -1.76 0.64 -7.35
CA VAL A 245 -1.39 0.20 -8.70
C VAL A 245 -2.22 0.92 -9.77
N GLY A 246 -3.50 1.15 -9.51
CA GLY A 246 -4.42 1.82 -10.43
C GLY A 246 -4.14 3.31 -10.60
N TRP A 247 -4.79 3.93 -11.59
CA TRP A 247 -4.71 5.36 -11.86
C TRP A 247 -6.08 5.94 -12.21
N GLY A 248 -6.22 7.25 -12.10
CA GLY A 248 -7.42 7.98 -12.47
C GLY A 248 -8.65 7.51 -11.68
N GLU A 249 -9.74 7.28 -12.37
CA GLU A 249 -11.01 6.88 -11.77
C GLU A 249 -10.94 5.54 -11.03
N GLU A 250 -10.10 4.61 -11.48
CA GLU A 250 -9.92 3.33 -10.78
C GLU A 250 -9.25 3.51 -9.43
N ARG A 251 -8.19 4.35 -9.37
CA ARG A 251 -7.55 4.73 -8.10
C ARG A 251 -8.55 5.36 -7.16
N LEU A 252 -9.36 6.32 -7.63
CA LEU A 252 -10.34 7.00 -6.80
C LEU A 252 -11.38 6.03 -6.23
N ARG A 253 -11.98 5.19 -7.06
CA ARG A 253 -12.96 4.19 -6.61
C ARG A 253 -12.38 3.22 -5.58
N ALA A 254 -11.18 2.72 -5.83
CA ALA A 254 -10.52 1.78 -4.94
C ALA A 254 -10.11 2.46 -3.61
N ALA A 255 -9.59 3.69 -3.64
CA ALA A 255 -9.24 4.46 -2.45
C ALA A 255 -10.48 4.83 -1.62
N HIS A 256 -11.58 5.25 -2.25
CA HIS A 256 -12.83 5.49 -1.55
C HIS A 256 -13.41 4.21 -0.93
N ARG A 257 -13.29 3.07 -1.61
CA ARG A 257 -13.70 1.79 -1.02
C ARG A 257 -12.81 1.41 0.16
N THR A 258 -11.50 1.70 0.08
CA THR A 258 -10.58 1.55 1.23
C THR A 258 -11.08 2.36 2.42
N LEU A 259 -11.41 3.65 2.23
CA LEU A 259 -11.92 4.52 3.30
C LEU A 259 -13.30 4.10 3.81
N ALA A 260 -14.16 3.54 2.96
CA ALA A 260 -15.45 3.01 3.39
C ALA A 260 -15.29 1.77 4.30
N LEU A 261 -14.24 0.98 4.11
CA LEU A 261 -13.93 -0.21 4.92
C LEU A 261 -13.03 0.13 6.12
N LEU A 262 -12.19 1.16 6.00
CA LEU A 262 -11.29 1.64 7.05
C LEU A 262 -11.22 3.18 7.03
N PRO A 263 -12.15 3.89 7.71
CA PRO A 263 -12.30 5.34 7.59
C PRO A 263 -11.09 6.17 8.03
N GLY A 264 -10.24 5.65 8.90
CA GLY A 264 -9.08 6.37 9.44
C GLY A 264 -7.77 6.12 8.71
N PHE A 265 -7.76 5.61 7.47
CA PHE A 265 -6.53 5.22 6.79
C PHE A 265 -5.88 6.38 6.00
N PRO A 266 -4.77 6.99 6.48
CA PRO A 266 -4.23 8.25 5.93
C PRO A 266 -3.79 8.14 4.47
N LEU A 267 -3.14 7.02 4.09
CA LEU A 267 -2.56 6.85 2.75
C LEU A 267 -3.62 6.78 1.64
N ALA A 268 -4.86 6.38 1.94
CA ALA A 268 -5.93 6.42 0.95
C ALA A 268 -6.28 7.86 0.55
N HIS A 269 -6.27 8.81 1.50
CA HIS A 269 -6.44 10.24 1.22
C HIS A 269 -5.29 10.79 0.37
N TRP A 270 -4.05 10.36 0.63
CA TRP A 270 -2.90 10.72 -0.20
C TRP A 270 -3.07 10.25 -1.65
N LEU A 271 -3.49 8.98 -1.86
CA LEU A 271 -3.74 8.44 -3.20
C LEU A 271 -4.83 9.24 -3.95
N ILE A 272 -5.92 9.60 -3.27
CA ILE A 272 -6.98 10.44 -3.84
C ILE A 272 -6.40 11.82 -4.24
N ALA A 273 -5.62 12.44 -3.36
CA ALA A 273 -5.00 13.74 -3.61
C ALA A 273 -4.10 13.72 -4.86
N THR A 274 -3.34 12.63 -5.13
CA THR A 274 -2.49 12.53 -6.33
C THR A 274 -3.28 12.65 -7.63
N VAL A 275 -4.47 12.06 -7.70
CA VAL A 275 -5.35 12.16 -8.88
C VAL A 275 -5.92 13.58 -9.01
N HIS A 276 -6.31 14.20 -7.90
CA HIS A 276 -6.82 15.57 -7.91
C HIS A 276 -5.73 16.58 -8.31
N VAL A 277 -4.46 16.38 -7.93
CA VAL A 277 -3.33 17.17 -8.44
C VAL A 277 -3.23 17.05 -9.95
N ALA A 278 -3.21 15.83 -10.49
CA ALA A 278 -3.16 15.62 -11.94
C ALA A 278 -4.35 16.24 -12.69
N ARG A 279 -5.52 16.26 -12.06
CA ARG A 279 -6.73 16.92 -12.57
C ARG A 279 -6.75 18.43 -12.36
N GLN A 280 -5.74 19.01 -11.71
CA GLN A 280 -5.64 20.43 -11.33
C GLN A 280 -6.76 20.87 -10.36
N ALA A 281 -7.36 19.95 -9.66
CA ALA A 281 -8.33 20.21 -8.58
C ALA A 281 -7.59 20.39 -7.25
N LEU A 282 -6.71 21.41 -7.17
CA LEU A 282 -5.77 21.58 -6.06
C LEU A 282 -6.47 21.79 -4.70
N ALA A 283 -7.60 22.49 -4.70
CA ALA A 283 -8.39 22.69 -3.47
C ALA A 283 -8.95 21.36 -2.93
N GLU A 284 -9.37 20.45 -3.82
CA GLU A 284 -9.83 19.12 -3.43
C GLU A 284 -8.66 18.26 -2.92
N ALA A 285 -7.51 18.33 -3.60
CA ALA A 285 -6.31 17.64 -3.18
C ALA A 285 -5.86 18.07 -1.77
N ASP A 286 -5.82 19.39 -1.51
CA ASP A 286 -5.48 19.94 -0.19
C ASP A 286 -6.47 19.48 0.90
N ARG A 287 -7.77 19.48 0.60
CA ARG A 287 -8.80 18.98 1.52
C ARG A 287 -8.61 17.49 1.85
N GLN A 288 -8.30 16.67 0.86
CA GLN A 288 -8.03 15.25 1.09
C GLN A 288 -6.79 15.04 1.95
N LEU A 289 -5.72 15.79 1.72
CA LEU A 289 -4.52 15.72 2.55
C LEU A 289 -4.80 16.17 4.00
N ALA A 290 -5.59 17.22 4.19
CA ALA A 290 -6.00 17.67 5.53
C ALA A 290 -6.79 16.59 6.30
N LEU A 291 -7.66 15.83 5.61
CA LEU A 291 -8.36 14.68 6.20
C LEU A 291 -7.39 13.56 6.56
N GLY A 292 -6.43 13.25 5.70
CA GLY A 292 -5.40 12.24 5.97
C GLY A 292 -4.50 12.62 7.16
N ILE A 293 -4.07 13.88 7.24
CA ILE A 293 -3.27 14.42 8.35
C ILE A 293 -4.07 14.37 9.67
N THR A 294 -5.35 14.74 9.63
CA THR A 294 -6.23 14.65 10.80
C THR A 294 -6.39 13.21 11.25
N SER A 295 -6.56 12.27 10.32
CA SER A 295 -6.62 10.84 10.62
C SER A 295 -5.34 10.33 11.26
N LEU A 296 -4.18 10.77 10.78
CA LEU A 296 -2.88 10.41 11.35
C LEU A 296 -2.73 10.95 12.78
N SER A 297 -3.09 12.21 13.01
CA SER A 297 -3.03 12.84 14.33
C SER A 297 -3.95 12.18 15.36
N ASN A 298 -5.13 11.75 14.96
CA ASN A 298 -6.09 11.07 15.83
C ASN A 298 -5.65 9.67 16.28
N GLN A 299 -4.66 9.05 15.59
CA GLN A 299 -4.08 7.77 15.98
C GLN A 299 -3.02 7.91 17.09
N SER A 300 -2.60 9.12 17.42
CA SER A 300 -1.46 9.40 18.30
C SER A 300 -1.71 9.19 19.81
N GLY A 301 -2.82 8.60 20.22
CA GLY A 301 -3.12 8.22 21.62
C GLY A 301 -2.52 6.89 22.09
N GLY A 302 -1.75 6.20 21.26
CA GLY A 302 -1.07 4.92 21.45
C GLY A 302 -0.11 4.69 20.31
N THR A 303 0.47 3.52 20.15
CA THR A 303 1.28 3.20 18.97
C THR A 303 0.50 3.51 17.69
N SER A 304 1.02 4.41 16.86
CA SER A 304 0.41 4.77 15.57
C SER A 304 0.23 3.48 14.75
N ARG A 305 -1.03 3.09 14.51
CA ARG A 305 -1.35 1.83 13.83
C ARG A 305 -0.99 1.86 12.35
N PHE A 306 -1.04 3.06 11.74
CA PHE A 306 -0.73 3.27 10.34
C PHE A 306 0.16 4.48 10.21
N SER A 307 1.46 4.27 10.17
CA SER A 307 2.39 5.36 9.92
C SER A 307 2.26 5.82 8.46
N ALA A 308 2.37 7.11 8.22
CA ALA A 308 2.29 7.67 6.89
C ALA A 308 3.19 8.89 6.77
N VAL A 309 3.86 9.02 5.64
CA VAL A 309 4.71 10.16 5.25
C VAL A 309 4.22 10.72 3.91
N ALA A 310 4.79 11.80 3.45
CA ALA A 310 4.46 12.50 2.20
C ALA A 310 3.13 13.27 2.19
N LEU A 311 2.33 13.26 3.24
CA LEU A 311 1.09 14.05 3.28
C LEU A 311 1.42 15.54 3.40
N HIS A 312 2.26 15.92 4.35
CA HIS A 312 2.70 17.30 4.54
C HIS A 312 3.55 17.80 3.38
N TRP A 313 4.43 16.95 2.82
CA TRP A 313 5.20 17.29 1.62
C TRP A 313 4.29 17.67 0.45
N LEU A 314 3.30 16.83 0.11
CA LEU A 314 2.39 17.12 -1.01
C LEU A 314 1.50 18.32 -0.72
N GLN A 315 1.06 18.50 0.53
CA GLN A 315 0.33 19.69 0.96
C GLN A 315 1.17 20.95 0.76
N GLY A 316 2.44 20.92 1.16
CA GLY A 316 3.37 22.03 0.96
C GLY A 316 3.55 22.40 -0.51
N LEU A 317 3.67 21.41 -1.40
CA LEU A 317 3.73 21.64 -2.85
C LEU A 317 2.47 22.32 -3.40
N ILE A 318 1.29 21.87 -2.95
CA ILE A 318 0.01 22.47 -3.36
C ILE A 318 -0.09 23.91 -2.86
N ARG A 319 0.27 24.18 -1.60
CA ARG A 319 0.27 25.53 -1.03
C ARG A 319 1.21 26.44 -1.77
N LEU A 320 2.41 25.95 -2.10
CA LEU A 320 3.39 26.70 -2.90
C LEU A 320 2.84 27.03 -4.30
N ALA A 321 2.21 26.07 -4.99
CA ALA A 321 1.59 26.28 -6.30
C ALA A 321 0.42 27.28 -6.24
N CYS A 322 -0.25 27.42 -5.10
CA CYS A 322 -1.28 28.42 -4.83
C CYS A 322 -0.73 29.78 -4.36
N GLY A 323 0.59 29.93 -4.22
CA GLY A 323 1.24 31.18 -3.80
C GLY A 323 1.31 31.40 -2.29
N ASP A 324 0.88 30.45 -1.49
CA ASP A 324 0.93 30.51 -0.01
C ASP A 324 2.26 29.92 0.49
N THR A 325 3.29 30.73 0.42
CA THR A 325 4.67 30.36 0.76
C THR A 325 4.84 30.04 2.25
N GLU A 326 4.15 30.77 3.13
CA GLU A 326 4.26 30.56 4.58
C GLU A 326 3.67 29.21 4.98
N ALA A 327 2.44 28.92 4.54
CA ALA A 327 1.82 27.62 4.78
C ALA A 327 2.57 26.46 4.13
N ALA A 328 3.22 26.68 2.98
CA ALA A 328 4.06 25.68 2.33
C ALA A 328 5.28 25.32 3.20
N LEU A 329 5.98 26.31 3.74
CA LEU A 329 7.14 26.11 4.63
C LEU A 329 6.74 25.38 5.92
N ASP A 330 5.62 25.79 6.58
CA ASP A 330 5.11 25.09 7.77
C ASP A 330 4.82 23.61 7.48
N ALA A 331 4.23 23.30 6.32
CA ALA A 331 3.99 21.91 5.90
C ALA A 331 5.31 21.16 5.66
N PHE A 332 6.30 21.76 5.02
CA PHE A 332 7.61 21.14 4.81
C PHE A 332 8.35 20.88 6.12
N GLU A 333 8.30 21.81 7.08
CA GLU A 333 8.90 21.62 8.40
C GLU A 333 8.26 20.45 9.15
N ARG A 334 6.93 20.28 9.06
CA ARG A 334 6.23 19.14 9.65
C ARG A 334 6.59 17.81 9.00
N GLU A 335 6.78 17.77 7.68
CA GLU A 335 7.27 16.56 7.02
C GLU A 335 8.67 16.19 7.48
N LEU A 336 9.60 17.18 7.58
CA LEU A 336 10.95 16.95 8.04
C LEU A 336 11.02 16.53 9.52
N ALA A 337 10.08 16.95 10.35
CA ALA A 337 10.01 16.54 11.76
C ALA A 337 9.82 15.01 11.94
N SER A 338 9.28 14.32 10.93
CA SER A 338 9.10 12.87 10.95
C SER A 338 10.33 12.06 10.48
N GLU A 339 11.45 12.72 10.17
CA GLU A 339 12.67 12.07 9.63
C GLU A 339 13.22 10.96 10.56
N GLY A 340 13.08 11.14 11.87
CA GLY A 340 13.59 10.21 12.89
C GLY A 340 12.75 8.94 13.12
N ASP A 341 11.56 8.83 12.53
CA ASP A 341 10.58 7.79 12.83
C ASP A 341 10.90 6.42 12.20
N GLY A 342 12.00 6.31 11.42
CA GLY A 342 12.44 5.05 10.83
C GLY A 342 11.57 4.53 9.68
N HIS A 343 10.59 5.33 9.23
CA HIS A 343 9.66 4.94 8.16
C HIS A 343 10.38 4.60 6.85
N LEU A 344 9.96 3.56 6.19
CA LEU A 344 10.48 3.02 4.92
C LEU A 344 10.74 4.11 3.85
N TYR A 345 9.79 5.03 3.67
CA TYR A 345 9.91 6.14 2.71
C TYR A 345 10.38 7.46 3.32
N GLY A 346 10.61 7.52 4.64
CA GLY A 346 10.92 8.77 5.35
C GLY A 346 12.11 9.52 4.73
N ARG A 347 13.19 8.80 4.46
CA ARG A 347 14.40 9.36 3.86
C ARG A 347 14.15 10.00 2.48
N GLU A 348 13.36 9.34 1.62
CA GLU A 348 13.01 9.84 0.29
C GLU A 348 12.05 11.04 0.38
N CYS A 349 11.06 10.98 1.28
CA CYS A 349 10.14 12.10 1.50
C CYS A 349 10.87 13.34 2.02
N CYS A 350 11.82 13.19 2.94
CA CYS A 350 12.66 14.29 3.39
C CYS A 350 13.56 14.85 2.27
N ALA A 351 14.12 13.99 1.41
CA ALA A 351 14.88 14.45 0.25
C ALA A 351 14.00 15.25 -0.74
N ASN A 352 12.79 14.79 -1.01
CA ASN A 352 11.80 15.51 -1.83
C ASN A 352 11.42 16.86 -1.19
N THR A 353 11.27 16.90 0.13
CA THR A 353 10.95 18.11 0.88
C THR A 353 12.09 19.13 0.81
N TRP A 354 13.32 18.69 1.01
CA TRP A 354 14.49 19.56 0.85
C TRP A 354 14.66 20.09 -0.58
N TYR A 355 14.34 19.27 -1.59
CA TYR A 355 14.27 19.74 -2.97
C TYR A 355 13.23 20.85 -3.14
N ALA A 356 12.03 20.69 -2.59
CA ALA A 356 10.97 21.71 -2.67
C ALA A 356 11.38 23.02 -1.98
N ILE A 357 12.05 22.95 -0.82
CA ILE A 357 12.62 24.11 -0.14
C ILE A 357 13.68 24.77 -1.01
N GLY A 358 14.57 24.00 -1.62
CA GLY A 358 15.60 24.51 -2.53
C GLY A 358 15.01 25.22 -3.74
N ALA A 359 13.96 24.66 -4.34
CA ALA A 359 13.24 25.26 -5.45
C ALA A 359 12.58 26.60 -5.05
N LEU A 360 11.98 26.67 -3.87
CA LEU A 360 11.44 27.91 -3.31
C LEU A 360 12.54 28.98 -3.11
N ARG A 361 13.69 28.61 -2.54
CA ARG A 361 14.82 29.54 -2.36
C ARG A 361 15.35 30.06 -3.69
N MET A 362 15.39 29.21 -4.74
CA MET A 362 15.71 29.65 -6.09
C MET A 362 14.73 30.71 -6.62
N GLN A 363 13.43 30.52 -6.43
CA GLN A 363 12.41 31.48 -6.84
C GLN A 363 12.56 32.82 -6.11
N GLN A 364 13.05 32.81 -4.87
CA GLN A 364 13.36 34.01 -4.06
C GLN A 364 14.70 34.67 -4.44
N GLY A 365 15.47 34.06 -5.36
CA GLY A 365 16.80 34.55 -5.76
C GLY A 365 17.93 34.19 -4.79
N ASP A 366 17.63 33.44 -3.72
CA ASP A 366 18.62 33.01 -2.72
C ASP A 366 19.31 31.70 -3.18
N ARG A 367 20.32 31.87 -4.03
CA ARG A 367 21.05 30.75 -4.65
C ARG A 367 21.87 29.95 -3.64
N ASP A 368 22.39 30.58 -2.59
CA ASP A 368 23.23 29.90 -1.59
C ASP A 368 22.37 28.98 -0.71
N SER A 369 21.24 29.47 -0.21
CA SER A 369 20.28 28.67 0.54
C SER A 369 19.63 27.56 -0.32
N ALA A 370 19.40 27.83 -1.61
CA ALA A 370 18.92 26.81 -2.55
C ALA A 370 19.95 25.68 -2.70
N ALA A 371 21.22 26.02 -2.92
CA ALA A 371 22.29 25.03 -3.02
C ALA A 371 22.46 24.22 -1.73
N ALA A 372 22.33 24.84 -0.56
CA ALA A 372 22.35 24.14 0.72
C ALA A 372 21.20 23.15 0.83
N ALA A 373 19.97 23.54 0.51
CA ALA A 373 18.81 22.67 0.55
C ALA A 373 18.93 21.48 -0.43
N PHE A 374 19.42 21.69 -1.65
CA PHE A 374 19.65 20.57 -2.58
C PHE A 374 20.74 19.61 -2.08
N ARG A 375 21.78 20.10 -1.37
CA ARG A 375 22.76 19.21 -0.73
C ARG A 375 22.13 18.42 0.42
N GLU A 376 21.22 19.01 1.18
CA GLU A 376 20.47 18.30 2.22
C GLU A 376 19.62 17.17 1.62
N ALA A 377 18.98 17.38 0.45
CA ALA A 377 18.29 16.32 -0.27
C ALA A 377 19.24 15.16 -0.64
N LEU A 378 20.44 15.49 -1.15
CA LEU A 378 21.46 14.49 -1.51
C LEU A 378 22.11 13.81 -0.29
N ALA A 379 22.15 14.47 0.85
CA ALA A 379 22.62 13.85 2.10
C ALA A 379 21.69 12.74 2.57
N ARG A 380 20.36 12.85 2.31
CA ARG A 380 19.38 11.79 2.61
C ARG A 380 19.39 10.69 1.57
N VAL A 381 19.46 11.07 0.29
CA VAL A 381 19.45 10.14 -0.85
C VAL A 381 20.50 10.60 -1.86
N ALA A 382 21.68 9.99 -1.83
CA ALA A 382 22.81 10.40 -2.66
C ALA A 382 22.49 10.38 -4.18
N GLY A 383 21.60 9.49 -4.60
CA GLY A 383 21.12 9.38 -5.97
C GLY A 383 19.94 10.28 -6.32
N HIS A 384 19.42 11.12 -5.42
CA HIS A 384 18.17 11.86 -5.57
C HIS A 384 18.12 12.70 -6.86
N PRO A 385 17.32 12.32 -7.89
CA PRO A 385 17.41 12.97 -9.20
C PRO A 385 16.99 14.44 -9.15
N PRO A 386 15.92 14.87 -8.43
CA PRO A 386 15.56 16.28 -8.34
C PRO A 386 16.63 17.13 -7.62
N GLY A 387 17.27 16.60 -6.57
CA GLY A 387 18.35 17.31 -5.87
C GLY A 387 19.59 17.52 -6.75
N ARG A 388 19.99 16.49 -7.52
CA ARG A 388 21.07 16.60 -8.51
C ARG A 388 20.71 17.61 -9.60
N LEU A 389 19.48 17.59 -10.09
CA LEU A 389 18.97 18.52 -11.08
C LEU A 389 19.02 19.97 -10.56
N GLY A 390 18.58 20.22 -9.32
CA GLY A 390 18.62 21.54 -8.70
C GLY A 390 20.02 22.12 -8.65
N LEU A 391 21.02 21.33 -8.22
CA LEU A 391 22.43 21.75 -8.24
C LEU A 391 22.96 21.97 -9.66
N ALA A 392 22.60 21.12 -10.61
CA ALA A 392 23.01 21.27 -12.01
C ALA A 392 22.45 22.56 -12.63
N VAL A 393 21.19 22.89 -12.37
CA VAL A 393 20.54 24.13 -12.83
C VAL A 393 21.22 25.36 -12.21
N LEU A 394 21.59 25.31 -10.94
CA LEU A 394 22.35 26.39 -10.30
C LEU A 394 23.74 26.60 -10.94
N ALA A 395 24.39 25.56 -11.43
CA ALA A 395 25.70 25.63 -12.06
C ALA A 395 25.62 25.91 -13.57
N ALA A 396 24.48 25.71 -14.21
CA ALA A 396 24.34 25.83 -15.66
C ALA A 396 24.38 27.31 -16.12
N THR A 397 25.11 27.56 -17.20
CA THR A 397 25.15 28.86 -17.89
C THR A 397 24.28 28.87 -19.14
N ASP A 398 24.01 27.70 -19.73
CA ASP A 398 23.11 27.54 -20.89
C ASP A 398 22.45 26.16 -20.87
N VAL A 399 21.22 26.10 -21.38
CA VAL A 399 20.44 24.86 -21.47
C VAL A 399 20.02 24.67 -22.93
N PRO A 400 20.41 23.55 -23.59
CA PRO A 400 19.99 23.24 -24.95
C PRO A 400 18.46 23.10 -25.05
N ALA A 401 17.87 23.64 -26.13
CA ALA A 401 16.42 23.53 -26.36
C ALA A 401 15.97 22.10 -26.70
N THR A 402 16.88 21.23 -27.12
CA THR A 402 16.63 19.84 -27.51
C THR A 402 16.96 18.90 -26.33
N PRO A 403 16.05 18.02 -25.92
CA PRO A 403 16.35 17.06 -24.84
C PRO A 403 17.45 16.08 -25.29
N PRO A 404 18.28 15.59 -24.36
CA PRO A 404 19.25 14.56 -24.67
C PRO A 404 18.54 13.28 -25.13
N ALA A 405 19.18 12.46 -25.96
CA ALA A 405 18.63 11.22 -26.47
C ALA A 405 18.21 10.23 -25.37
N SER A 406 18.73 10.39 -24.14
CA SER A 406 18.35 9.60 -22.96
C SER A 406 17.01 10.02 -22.32
N ALA A 407 16.43 11.16 -22.68
CA ALA A 407 15.19 11.69 -22.11
C ALA A 407 13.95 11.14 -22.84
N THR A 408 13.87 9.82 -23.02
CA THR A 408 12.72 9.17 -23.69
C THR A 408 11.53 8.92 -22.78
N SER A 409 11.72 9.00 -21.46
CA SER A 409 10.66 8.86 -20.46
C SER A 409 10.06 10.23 -20.08
N VAL A 410 8.86 10.22 -19.47
CA VAL A 410 8.26 11.44 -18.92
C VAL A 410 9.16 12.09 -17.86
N ASP A 411 9.78 11.29 -17.01
CA ASP A 411 10.69 11.80 -15.96
C ASP A 411 11.95 12.44 -16.53
N GLY A 412 12.52 11.83 -17.59
CA GLY A 412 13.64 12.43 -18.30
C GLY A 412 13.27 13.74 -19.00
N ALA A 413 12.09 13.80 -19.60
CA ALA A 413 11.54 15.02 -20.20
C ALA A 413 11.26 16.10 -19.15
N LEU A 414 10.76 15.74 -17.97
CA LEU A 414 10.54 16.66 -16.85
C LEU A 414 11.84 17.24 -16.34
N GLY A 415 12.90 16.44 -16.18
CA GLY A 415 14.20 16.96 -15.77
C GLY A 415 14.75 18.01 -16.74
N HIS A 416 14.62 17.79 -18.05
CA HIS A 416 15.02 18.75 -19.06
C HIS A 416 14.13 20.00 -19.08
N ALA A 417 12.81 19.79 -18.92
CA ALA A 417 11.84 20.89 -18.85
C ALA A 417 12.08 21.81 -17.64
N VAL A 418 12.45 21.26 -16.49
CA VAL A 418 12.86 22.03 -15.32
C VAL A 418 14.06 22.91 -15.63
N ALA A 419 15.09 22.37 -16.28
CA ALA A 419 16.27 23.16 -16.66
C ALA A 419 15.91 24.29 -17.63
N LEU A 420 15.02 24.02 -18.61
CA LEU A 420 14.53 25.05 -19.55
C LEU A 420 13.68 26.11 -18.84
N ALA A 421 12.78 25.74 -17.95
CA ALA A 421 11.95 26.68 -17.20
C ALA A 421 12.80 27.61 -16.34
N CYS A 422 13.82 27.08 -15.66
CA CYS A 422 14.77 27.89 -14.89
C CYS A 422 15.63 28.84 -15.75
N ALA A 423 15.82 28.51 -17.04
CA ALA A 423 16.44 29.39 -18.03
C ALA A 423 15.45 30.38 -18.69
N GLY A 424 14.20 30.46 -18.21
CA GLY A 424 13.16 31.31 -18.77
C GLY A 424 12.51 30.79 -20.08
N LYS A 425 12.87 29.58 -20.53
CA LYS A 425 12.38 28.96 -21.79
C LYS A 425 11.10 28.14 -21.53
N HIS A 426 10.07 28.74 -20.90
CA HIS A 426 8.86 28.04 -20.45
C HIS A 426 8.06 27.36 -21.58
N SER A 427 8.01 28.01 -22.78
CA SER A 427 7.31 27.43 -23.95
C SER A 427 7.98 26.14 -24.44
N ASP A 428 9.31 26.09 -24.45
CA ASP A 428 10.05 24.87 -24.81
C ASP A 428 9.86 23.78 -23.75
N ALA A 429 9.90 24.15 -22.47
CA ALA A 429 9.65 23.24 -21.36
C ALA A 429 8.28 22.58 -21.47
N ALA A 430 7.22 23.37 -21.66
CA ALA A 430 5.85 22.87 -21.79
C ALA A 430 5.68 21.97 -23.02
N ARG A 431 6.27 22.36 -24.18
CA ARG A 431 6.22 21.58 -25.42
C ARG A 431 6.87 20.19 -25.24
N ILE A 432 8.02 20.10 -24.59
CA ILE A 432 8.73 18.83 -24.36
C ILE A 432 7.90 17.92 -23.46
N VAL A 433 7.33 18.45 -22.39
CA VAL A 433 6.45 17.70 -21.48
C VAL A 433 5.19 17.22 -22.20
N ASP A 434 4.54 18.08 -22.98
CA ASP A 434 3.35 17.69 -23.75
C ASP A 434 3.65 16.55 -24.73
N GLN A 435 4.76 16.63 -25.44
CA GLN A 435 5.21 15.57 -26.35
C GLN A 435 5.50 14.25 -25.62
N ALA A 436 6.17 14.31 -24.48
CA ALA A 436 6.45 13.13 -23.67
C ALA A 436 5.16 12.47 -23.14
N LEU A 437 4.22 13.26 -22.64
CA LEU A 437 2.91 12.77 -22.18
C LEU A 437 2.07 12.19 -23.32
N ALA A 438 2.24 12.67 -24.55
CA ALA A 438 1.49 12.18 -25.72
C ALA A 438 1.82 10.72 -26.07
N VAL A 439 3.07 10.31 -25.87
CA VAL A 439 3.56 8.98 -26.21
C VAL A 439 3.71 8.05 -25.01
N ALA A 440 3.58 8.59 -23.80
CA ALA A 440 3.70 7.80 -22.57
C ALA A 440 2.55 6.79 -22.45
N PRO A 441 2.82 5.58 -21.94
CA PRO A 441 1.77 4.60 -21.66
C PRO A 441 0.77 5.16 -20.64
N PRO A 442 -0.48 4.63 -20.59
CA PRO A 442 -1.44 4.98 -19.56
C PRO A 442 -0.84 4.81 -18.16
N GLY A 443 -1.17 5.72 -17.24
CA GLY A 443 -0.67 5.67 -15.86
C GLY A 443 -0.41 7.05 -15.28
N ASN A 444 0.27 7.08 -14.14
CA ASN A 444 0.48 8.27 -13.30
C ASN A 444 1.68 9.13 -13.69
N ALA A 445 2.41 8.81 -14.76
CA ALA A 445 3.58 9.59 -15.17
C ALA A 445 3.23 11.07 -15.33
N GLY A 446 4.04 11.93 -14.71
CA GLY A 446 3.87 13.38 -14.75
C GLY A 446 2.79 13.96 -13.82
N TRP A 447 2.20 13.18 -12.91
CA TRP A 447 1.10 13.63 -12.05
C TRP A 447 1.45 14.86 -11.18
N LEU A 448 2.74 15.06 -10.86
CA LEU A 448 3.23 16.21 -10.08
C LEU A 448 3.36 17.51 -10.89
N ILE A 449 3.28 17.48 -12.22
CA ILE A 449 3.51 18.64 -13.07
C ILE A 449 2.77 19.90 -12.57
N PRO A 450 1.48 19.86 -12.16
CA PRO A 450 0.76 21.06 -11.73
C PRO A 450 1.35 21.74 -10.49
N VAL A 451 2.10 21.00 -9.66
CA VAL A 451 2.66 21.45 -8.38
C VAL A 451 4.19 21.35 -8.33
N GLU A 452 4.84 21.02 -9.46
CA GLU A 452 6.30 20.96 -9.55
C GLU A 452 6.88 22.40 -9.43
N PRO A 453 7.59 22.72 -8.33
CA PRO A 453 7.92 24.12 -8.03
C PRO A 453 8.85 24.75 -9.06
N MET A 454 9.77 24.00 -9.64
CA MET A 454 10.73 24.56 -10.60
C MET A 454 10.16 24.78 -12.00
N LEU A 455 9.00 24.17 -12.34
CA LEU A 455 8.31 24.41 -13.62
C LEU A 455 7.51 25.72 -13.64
N GLN A 456 7.12 26.25 -12.48
CA GLN A 456 6.34 27.48 -12.32
C GLN A 456 5.04 27.47 -13.16
N VAL A 457 4.34 26.32 -13.16
CA VAL A 457 3.16 26.10 -14.00
C VAL A 457 2.05 27.10 -13.70
N SER A 458 1.82 27.42 -12.42
CA SER A 458 0.80 28.39 -11.99
C SER A 458 1.10 29.83 -12.43
N SER A 459 2.35 30.17 -12.64
CA SER A 459 2.78 31.50 -13.14
C SER A 459 2.63 31.66 -14.66
N HIS A 460 2.51 30.55 -15.39
CA HIS A 460 2.44 30.54 -16.85
C HIS A 460 1.30 29.60 -17.37
N PRO A 461 0.04 29.76 -16.91
CA PRO A 461 -1.04 28.79 -17.16
C PRO A 461 -1.33 28.55 -18.64
N ASP A 462 -1.28 29.62 -19.47
CA ASP A 462 -1.55 29.53 -20.92
C ASP A 462 -0.49 28.69 -21.65
N ILE A 463 0.77 28.81 -21.24
CA ILE A 463 1.90 28.07 -21.84
C ILE A 463 1.76 26.57 -21.53
N TRP A 464 1.28 26.21 -20.34
CA TRP A 464 1.12 24.84 -19.88
C TRP A 464 -0.23 24.20 -20.26
N ALA A 465 -1.17 24.95 -20.84
CA ALA A 465 -2.55 24.51 -21.06
C ALA A 465 -2.68 23.17 -21.81
N SER A 466 -1.87 22.93 -22.85
CA SER A 466 -1.87 21.67 -23.60
C SER A 466 -1.43 20.49 -22.75
N ALA A 467 -0.26 20.59 -22.10
CA ALA A 467 0.27 19.54 -21.23
C ALA A 467 -0.67 19.24 -20.07
N LEU A 468 -1.25 20.25 -19.45
CA LEU A 468 -2.21 20.12 -18.35
C LEU A 468 -3.53 19.46 -18.81
N THR A 469 -4.02 19.78 -19.99
CA THR A 469 -5.23 19.15 -20.56
C THR A 469 -4.98 17.67 -20.83
N ARG A 470 -3.82 17.33 -21.39
CA ARG A 470 -3.42 15.94 -21.62
C ARG A 470 -3.28 15.17 -20.30
N LEU A 471 -2.66 15.78 -19.30
CA LEU A 471 -2.52 15.16 -17.97
C LEU A 471 -3.87 14.88 -17.33
N ARG A 472 -4.83 15.82 -17.42
CA ARG A 472 -6.20 15.67 -16.94
C ARG A 472 -6.93 14.52 -17.63
N THR A 473 -6.78 14.41 -18.95
CA THR A 473 -7.35 13.29 -19.73
C THR A 473 -6.76 11.95 -19.31
N ARG A 474 -5.47 11.89 -19.00
CA ARG A 474 -4.80 10.67 -18.50
C ARG A 474 -5.24 10.28 -17.09
N ALA A 475 -5.74 11.24 -16.31
CA ALA A 475 -6.23 11.05 -14.95
C ALA A 475 -7.77 10.89 -14.85
N ALA A 476 -8.46 10.87 -15.98
CA ALA A 476 -9.91 10.71 -16.07
C ALA A 476 -10.41 9.32 -15.68
#